data_62b9c28ef5543a7e49050d613d88e179
#
_entry.id   62b9c28ef5543a7e49050d613d88e179
#
_cell.length_a   1.000
_cell.length_b   1.000
_cell.length_c   1.000
_cell.angle_alpha   90.00
_cell.angle_beta   90.00
_cell.angle_gamma   90.00
#
_symmetry.space_group_name_H-M   'P 1'
#
loop_
_entity.id
_entity.type
_entity.pdbx_description
1 polymer ?
#
loop_
_entity_poly.entity_id
_entity_poly.type
_entity_poly.pdbx_seq_one_letter_code
_entity_poly.pdbx_strand_id
1 'polypeptide(L)'
;ILNIQPASAIDYQKLNSMGDRGRMTGEWLAHCQACSVPEFASVLNRAGVRYDIITGYLSEDYVWEEIASWVDAVRVMYGMRTSRLGVLGHYYCGMLDVYTDLMKQSAVFGTHIELLEMCELKAYREEVSDGELKRKLDEFYDKFNVEASCSSEELVRAARTSVALDKLVNVHQPVSYTHLRA
;
A
#
# COMPACT_ATOMS: atom_id res chain seq x y z
N ILE A 1 9.53 6.02 17.40
CA ILE A 1 10.14 7.11 18.18
C ILE A 1 11.33 7.64 17.41
N LEU A 2 11.41 8.96 17.22
CA LEU A 2 12.55 9.60 16.56
C LEU A 2 13.53 10.10 17.64
N ASN A 3 14.71 9.51 17.69
CA ASN A 3 15.82 9.90 18.52
C ASN A 3 16.90 10.58 17.67
N ILE A 4 16.56 11.77 17.15
CA ILE A 4 17.40 12.47 16.18
C ILE A 4 18.05 13.67 16.85
N GLN A 5 19.37 13.69 16.93
CA GLN A 5 20.14 14.76 17.52
C GLN A 5 20.52 15.82 16.45
N PRO A 6 20.60 17.10 16.80
CA PRO A 6 20.99 18.16 15.86
C PRO A 6 22.43 18.03 15.37
N ALA A 7 23.33 17.52 16.20
CA ALA A 7 24.74 17.32 15.88
C ALA A 7 25.35 16.21 16.76
N SER A 8 26.45 15.63 16.31
CA SER A 8 27.17 14.55 16.98
C SER A 8 27.90 14.97 18.26
N ALA A 9 28.11 16.26 18.46
CA ALA A 9 28.78 16.81 19.64
C ALA A 9 28.30 18.24 19.94
N ILE A 10 28.38 18.61 21.22
CA ILE A 10 28.14 19.99 21.64
C ILE A 10 29.38 20.83 21.33
N ASP A 11 29.20 21.97 20.70
CA ASP A 11 30.24 22.97 20.53
C ASP A 11 30.43 23.74 21.84
N TYR A 12 31.35 23.27 22.68
CA TYR A 12 31.63 23.87 23.98
C TYR A 12 32.25 25.28 23.86
N GLN A 13 32.92 25.62 22.79
CA GLN A 13 33.44 26.99 22.58
C GLN A 13 32.29 27.97 22.36
N LYS A 14 31.37 27.60 21.47
CA LYS A 14 30.14 28.36 21.23
C LYS A 14 29.31 28.46 22.50
N LEU A 15 29.11 27.33 23.19
CA LEU A 15 28.31 27.28 24.43
C LEU A 15 28.86 28.24 25.48
N ASN A 16 30.18 28.19 25.76
CA ASN A 16 30.83 29.02 26.77
C ASN A 16 30.86 30.51 26.38
N SER A 17 30.84 30.84 25.08
CA SER A 17 30.82 32.22 24.62
C SER A 17 29.46 32.94 24.80
N MET A 18 28.38 32.20 25.07
CA MET A 18 27.03 32.76 25.16
C MET A 18 26.84 33.70 26.32
N GLY A 19 27.58 33.56 27.42
CA GLY A 19 27.54 34.45 28.59
C GLY A 19 26.20 34.49 29.37
N ASP A 20 25.22 33.77 28.94
CA ASP A 20 23.86 33.68 29.49
C ASP A 20 23.51 32.25 29.83
N ARG A 21 23.24 31.97 31.11
CA ARG A 21 22.93 30.60 31.60
C ARG A 21 21.66 30.02 30.99
N GLY A 22 20.64 30.85 30.75
CA GLY A 22 19.40 30.37 30.13
C GLY A 22 19.62 29.93 28.69
N ARG A 23 20.36 30.71 27.90
CA ARG A 23 20.73 30.35 26.53
C ARG A 23 21.65 29.10 26.48
N MET A 24 22.62 29.03 27.38
CA MET A 24 23.49 27.85 27.51
C MET A 24 22.69 26.60 27.83
N THR A 25 21.74 26.67 28.76
CA THR A 25 20.84 25.56 29.10
C THR A 25 19.98 25.15 27.90
N GLY A 26 19.44 26.11 27.15
CA GLY A 26 18.66 25.85 25.93
C GLY A 26 19.48 25.13 24.86
N GLU A 27 20.70 25.55 24.60
CA GLU A 27 21.61 24.90 23.66
C GLU A 27 21.96 23.46 24.11
N TRP A 28 22.23 23.26 25.40
CA TRP A 28 22.49 21.94 25.95
C TRP A 28 21.26 21.03 25.82
N LEU A 29 20.06 21.52 26.14
CA LEU A 29 18.82 20.78 26.03
C LEU A 29 18.49 20.36 24.58
N ALA A 30 18.89 21.14 23.59
CA ALA A 30 18.73 20.77 22.19
C ALA A 30 19.46 19.46 21.82
N HIS A 31 20.49 19.08 22.59
CA HIS A 31 21.23 17.83 22.43
C HIS A 31 20.76 16.72 23.38
N CYS A 32 19.67 16.93 24.13
CA CYS A 32 19.20 15.97 25.16
C CYS A 32 18.07 15.04 24.67
N GLN A 33 17.94 14.81 23.37
CA GLN A 33 16.90 13.96 22.80
C GLN A 33 16.98 12.51 23.36
N ALA A 34 18.20 12.01 23.54
CA ALA A 34 18.42 10.67 24.06
C ALA A 34 17.89 10.47 25.50
N CYS A 35 17.70 11.53 26.28
CA CYS A 35 17.21 11.45 27.66
C CYS A 35 15.72 11.05 27.70
N SER A 36 14.90 11.55 26.79
CA SER A 36 13.46 11.29 26.77
C SER A 36 13.08 9.94 26.13
N VAL A 37 13.95 9.37 25.29
CA VAL A 37 13.65 8.11 24.58
C VAL A 37 13.39 6.93 25.53
N PRO A 38 14.20 6.67 26.57
CA PRO A 38 13.91 5.62 27.55
C PRO A 38 12.60 5.84 28.29
N GLU A 39 12.21 7.10 28.56
CA GLU A 39 10.96 7.44 29.22
C GLU A 39 9.77 7.06 28.36
N PHE A 40 9.76 7.48 27.07
CA PHE A 40 8.73 7.06 26.11
C PHE A 40 8.68 5.54 25.94
N ALA A 41 9.84 4.91 25.78
CA ALA A 41 9.94 3.46 25.64
C ALA A 41 9.34 2.73 26.85
N SER A 42 9.64 3.21 28.07
CA SER A 42 9.09 2.65 29.31
C SER A 42 7.56 2.73 29.36
N VAL A 43 7.00 3.88 28.96
CA VAL A 43 5.53 4.08 28.94
C VAL A 43 4.88 3.17 27.90
N LEU A 44 5.44 3.10 26.68
CA LEU A 44 4.90 2.27 25.61
C LEU A 44 4.98 0.78 25.94
N ASN A 45 6.09 0.33 26.55
CA ASN A 45 6.22 -1.05 27.03
C ASN A 45 5.15 -1.41 28.06
N ARG A 46 4.88 -0.53 29.02
CA ARG A 46 3.83 -0.74 30.02
C ARG A 46 2.42 -0.75 29.41
N ALA A 47 2.22 0.05 28.36
CA ALA A 47 0.95 0.10 27.64
C ALA A 47 0.77 -1.04 26.63
N GLY A 48 1.78 -1.91 26.43
CA GLY A 48 1.76 -2.99 25.43
C GLY A 48 1.74 -2.48 23.97
N VAL A 49 2.16 -1.24 23.75
CA VAL A 49 2.24 -0.64 22.41
C VAL A 49 3.56 -1.00 21.76
N ARG A 50 3.49 -1.57 20.56
CA ARG A 50 4.68 -1.84 19.74
C ARG A 50 5.23 -0.53 19.18
N TYR A 51 6.54 -0.37 19.21
CA TYR A 51 7.23 0.78 18.66
C TYR A 51 8.59 0.37 18.10
N ASP A 52 9.16 1.24 17.31
CA ASP A 52 10.56 1.19 16.90
C ASP A 52 11.25 2.52 17.18
N ILE A 53 12.57 2.56 17.16
CA ILE A 53 13.36 3.76 17.46
C ILE A 53 14.34 3.99 16.33
N ILE A 54 14.20 5.14 15.65
CA ILE A 54 15.20 5.61 14.68
C ILE A 54 16.14 6.55 15.41
N THR A 55 17.42 6.23 15.41
CA THR A 55 18.46 6.97 16.11
C THR A 55 19.51 7.48 15.14
N GLY A 56 19.92 8.74 15.29
CA GLY A 56 21.00 9.33 14.51
C GLY A 56 21.03 10.85 14.58
N TYR A 57 21.67 11.47 13.59
CA TYR A 57 21.82 12.92 13.51
C TYR A 57 21.09 13.49 12.30
N LEU A 58 20.66 14.76 12.41
CA LEU A 58 19.95 15.44 11.33
C LEU A 58 20.74 15.50 10.00
N SER A 59 22.06 15.42 10.08
CA SER A 59 22.95 15.46 8.91
C SER A 59 23.20 14.11 8.25
N GLU A 60 22.64 13.02 8.77
CA GLU A 60 22.90 11.67 8.28
C GLU A 60 21.79 11.20 7.35
N ASP A 61 22.14 10.92 6.10
CA ASP A 61 21.18 10.51 5.07
C ASP A 61 20.45 9.23 5.43
N TYR A 62 21.13 8.26 6.04
CA TYR A 62 20.53 6.98 6.42
C TYR A 62 19.32 7.15 7.37
N VAL A 63 19.32 8.16 8.22
CA VAL A 63 18.20 8.46 9.14
C VAL A 63 16.95 8.83 8.34
N TRP A 64 17.13 9.65 7.31
CA TRP A 64 16.03 10.06 6.43
C TRP A 64 15.53 8.93 5.54
N GLU A 65 16.45 8.08 5.07
CA GLU A 65 16.10 6.85 4.33
C GLU A 65 15.28 5.88 5.19
N GLU A 66 15.66 5.70 6.45
CA GLU A 66 14.92 4.85 7.39
C GLU A 66 13.52 5.43 7.69
N ILE A 67 13.44 6.74 7.92
CA ILE A 67 12.13 7.42 8.09
C ILE A 67 11.26 7.24 6.84
N ALA A 68 11.83 7.45 5.65
CA ALA A 68 11.11 7.27 4.40
C ALA A 68 10.60 5.83 4.24
N SER A 69 11.43 4.84 4.56
CA SER A 69 11.04 3.42 4.54
C SER A 69 9.85 3.12 5.47
N TRP A 70 9.86 3.68 6.70
CA TRP A 70 8.73 3.56 7.61
C TRP A 70 7.46 4.24 7.10
N VAL A 71 7.59 5.43 6.51
CA VAL A 71 6.46 6.15 5.91
C VAL A 71 5.86 5.31 4.77
N ASP A 72 6.68 4.73 3.92
CA ASP A 72 6.22 3.88 2.81
C ASP A 72 5.55 2.60 3.32
N ALA A 73 6.09 1.95 4.35
CA ALA A 73 5.46 0.79 4.98
C ALA A 73 4.07 1.13 5.55
N VAL A 74 3.93 2.29 6.21
CA VAL A 74 2.64 2.77 6.72
C VAL A 74 1.67 3.09 5.58
N ARG A 75 2.14 3.69 4.48
CA ARG A 75 1.32 3.95 3.28
C ARG A 75 0.78 2.66 2.66
N VAL A 76 1.64 1.64 2.53
CA VAL A 76 1.22 0.31 2.05
C VAL A 76 0.17 -0.30 2.99
N MET A 77 0.44 -0.30 4.30
CA MET A 77 -0.51 -0.82 5.28
C MET A 77 -1.86 -0.09 5.24
N TYR A 78 -1.83 1.25 5.14
CA TYR A 78 -3.04 2.06 5.01
C TYR A 78 -3.80 1.73 3.72
N GLY A 79 -3.08 1.65 2.60
CA GLY A 79 -3.65 1.26 1.31
C GLY A 79 -4.32 -0.11 1.37
N MET A 80 -3.68 -1.10 1.98
CA MET A 80 -4.26 -2.44 2.16
C MET A 80 -5.52 -2.41 3.03
N ARG A 81 -5.50 -1.69 4.15
CA ARG A 81 -6.65 -1.59 5.08
C ARG A 81 -7.86 -0.85 4.50
N THR A 82 -7.62 0.05 3.58
CA THR A 82 -8.69 0.82 2.93
C THR A 82 -9.08 0.28 1.56
N SER A 83 -8.39 -0.78 1.10
CA SER A 83 -8.66 -1.40 -0.19
C SER A 83 -9.75 -2.48 -0.11
N ARG A 84 -10.32 -2.76 -1.27
CA ARG A 84 -11.25 -3.87 -1.49
C ARG A 84 -10.62 -4.80 -2.52
N LEU A 85 -10.54 -6.07 -2.21
CA LEU A 85 -10.04 -7.11 -3.10
C LEU A 85 -11.22 -7.91 -3.64
N GLY A 86 -11.46 -7.84 -4.95
CA GLY A 86 -12.46 -8.67 -5.61
C GLY A 86 -11.91 -10.09 -5.88
N VAL A 87 -12.64 -11.11 -5.45
CA VAL A 87 -12.35 -12.52 -5.77
C VAL A 87 -13.44 -13.02 -6.69
N LEU A 88 -13.11 -13.21 -7.97
CA LEU A 88 -14.04 -13.66 -9.00
C LEU A 88 -13.95 -15.18 -9.21
N GLY A 89 -15.06 -15.87 -8.99
CA GLY A 89 -15.18 -17.32 -9.15
C GLY A 89 -14.71 -18.11 -7.93
N HIS A 90 -14.26 -19.33 -8.17
CA HIS A 90 -13.86 -20.29 -7.14
C HIS A 90 -12.41 -20.74 -7.29
N TYR A 91 -11.84 -21.33 -6.24
CA TYR A 91 -10.54 -21.99 -6.31
C TYR A 91 -10.54 -23.11 -7.32
N TYR A 92 -9.44 -23.25 -8.05
CA TYR A 92 -9.28 -24.38 -8.95
C TYR A 92 -9.20 -25.67 -8.15
N CYS A 93 -10.10 -26.60 -8.45
CA CYS A 93 -10.17 -27.90 -7.79
C CYS A 93 -8.91 -28.73 -8.11
N GLY A 94 -8.21 -29.15 -7.06
CA GLY A 94 -6.97 -29.93 -7.19
C GLY A 94 -5.67 -29.14 -7.08
N MET A 95 -5.72 -27.80 -7.01
CA MET A 95 -4.55 -26.96 -6.70
C MET A 95 -4.65 -26.49 -5.24
N LEU A 96 -4.11 -27.30 -4.33
CA LEU A 96 -4.23 -27.04 -2.88
C LEU A 96 -3.46 -25.81 -2.42
N ASP A 97 -2.43 -25.41 -3.14
CA ASP A 97 -1.60 -24.23 -2.88
C ASP A 97 -2.33 -22.89 -3.13
N VAL A 98 -3.42 -22.89 -3.87
CA VAL A 98 -4.25 -21.70 -4.09
C VAL A 98 -5.38 -21.54 -3.06
N TYR A 99 -5.60 -22.56 -2.22
CA TYR A 99 -6.59 -22.45 -1.15
C TYR A 99 -6.10 -21.49 -0.08
N THR A 100 -6.92 -20.49 0.23
CA THR A 100 -6.61 -19.49 1.22
C THR A 100 -7.78 -19.25 2.15
N ASP A 101 -7.47 -18.92 3.39
CA ASP A 101 -8.46 -18.46 4.37
C ASP A 101 -8.67 -16.94 4.20
N LEU A 102 -9.78 -16.58 3.57
CA LEU A 102 -10.15 -15.18 3.30
C LEU A 102 -10.33 -14.37 4.59
N MET A 103 -10.83 -15.00 5.65
CA MET A 103 -11.00 -14.36 6.96
C MET A 103 -9.65 -14.05 7.59
N LYS A 104 -8.69 -14.98 7.48
CA LYS A 104 -7.34 -14.77 7.95
C LYS A 104 -6.63 -13.67 7.17
N GLN A 105 -6.81 -13.62 5.86
CA GLN A 105 -6.27 -12.53 5.04
C GLN A 105 -6.82 -11.18 5.46
N SER A 106 -8.14 -11.06 5.61
CA SER A 106 -8.79 -9.85 6.12
C SER A 106 -8.28 -9.46 7.51
N ALA A 107 -8.11 -10.43 8.41
CA ALA A 107 -7.63 -10.18 9.76
C ALA A 107 -6.17 -9.70 9.79
N VAL A 108 -5.30 -10.23 8.91
CA VAL A 108 -3.87 -9.88 8.85
C VAL A 108 -3.65 -8.55 8.13
N PHE A 109 -4.26 -8.36 6.97
CA PHE A 109 -4.02 -7.20 6.10
C PHE A 109 -5.04 -6.07 6.28
N GLY A 110 -6.18 -6.36 6.89
CA GLY A 110 -7.28 -5.41 7.05
C GLY A 110 -8.08 -5.14 5.77
N THR A 111 -7.73 -5.78 4.66
CA THR A 111 -8.39 -5.62 3.36
C THR A 111 -9.80 -6.20 3.40
N HIS A 112 -10.77 -5.47 2.88
CA HIS A 112 -12.11 -6.02 2.64
C HIS A 112 -12.09 -6.93 1.41
N ILE A 113 -12.60 -8.15 1.56
CA ILE A 113 -12.69 -9.11 0.45
C ILE A 113 -14.13 -9.19 -0.03
N GLU A 114 -14.32 -8.89 -1.32
CA GLU A 114 -15.61 -8.94 -2.02
C GLU A 114 -15.65 -10.19 -2.89
N LEU A 115 -16.63 -11.05 -2.68
CA LEU A 115 -16.85 -12.21 -3.54
C LEU A 115 -17.69 -11.77 -4.75
N LEU A 116 -17.12 -11.98 -5.93
CA LEU A 116 -17.74 -11.61 -7.21
C LEU A 116 -18.19 -12.86 -7.95
N GLU A 117 -19.41 -12.83 -8.47
CA GLU A 117 -20.03 -14.01 -9.08
C GLU A 117 -19.85 -14.05 -10.61
N MET A 118 -19.55 -15.24 -11.13
CA MET A 118 -19.43 -15.46 -12.58
C MET A 118 -20.75 -15.23 -13.33
N CYS A 119 -21.89 -15.46 -12.69
CA CYS A 119 -23.20 -15.19 -13.27
C CYS A 119 -23.44 -13.67 -13.46
N GLU A 120 -22.94 -12.84 -12.56
CA GLU A 120 -22.99 -11.38 -12.67
C GLU A 120 -22.12 -10.89 -13.84
N LEU A 121 -20.87 -11.40 -13.93
CA LEU A 121 -20.01 -11.12 -15.08
C LEU A 121 -20.67 -11.52 -16.39
N LYS A 122 -21.36 -12.68 -16.43
CA LYS A 122 -22.10 -13.13 -17.61
C LYS A 122 -23.21 -12.15 -17.97
N ALA A 123 -24.00 -11.69 -17.00
CA ALA A 123 -25.06 -10.70 -17.23
C ALA A 123 -24.50 -9.41 -17.84
N TYR A 124 -23.43 -8.86 -17.25
CA TYR A 124 -22.77 -7.68 -17.83
C TYR A 124 -22.21 -7.91 -19.24
N ARG A 125 -21.74 -9.12 -19.57
CA ARG A 125 -21.31 -9.43 -20.95
C ARG A 125 -22.46 -9.40 -21.95
N GLU A 126 -23.66 -9.82 -21.54
CA GLU A 126 -24.87 -9.80 -22.37
C GLU A 126 -25.38 -8.36 -22.60
N GLU A 127 -25.12 -7.46 -21.64
CA GLU A 127 -25.51 -6.04 -21.70
C GLU A 127 -24.50 -5.15 -22.45
N VAL A 128 -23.38 -5.68 -22.94
CA VAL A 128 -22.39 -4.88 -23.66
C VAL A 128 -22.96 -4.45 -25.02
N SER A 129 -23.11 -3.14 -25.18
CA SER A 129 -23.56 -2.53 -26.43
C SER A 129 -22.49 -2.54 -27.53
N ASP A 130 -22.90 -2.46 -28.77
CA ASP A 130 -21.98 -2.40 -29.92
C ASP A 130 -21.07 -1.17 -29.86
N GLY A 131 -21.55 -0.06 -29.32
CA GLY A 131 -20.73 1.15 -29.12
C GLY A 131 -19.64 0.99 -28.09
N GLU A 132 -19.91 0.29 -26.98
CA GLU A 132 -18.90 -0.04 -25.97
C GLU A 132 -17.86 -1.02 -26.50
N LEU A 133 -18.35 -2.03 -27.21
CA LEU A 133 -17.50 -3.04 -27.86
C LEU A 133 -16.52 -2.40 -28.84
N LYS A 134 -17.04 -1.52 -29.73
CA LYS A 134 -16.19 -0.83 -30.69
C LYS A 134 -15.10 0.00 -30.01
N ARG A 135 -15.46 0.81 -29.02
CA ARG A 135 -14.47 1.62 -28.27
C ARG A 135 -13.39 0.76 -27.63
N LYS A 136 -13.75 -0.40 -27.08
CA LYS A 136 -12.77 -1.32 -26.45
C LYS A 136 -11.87 -1.99 -27.50
N LEU A 137 -12.38 -2.32 -28.68
CA LEU A 137 -11.57 -2.82 -29.80
C LEU A 137 -10.59 -1.76 -30.29
N ASP A 138 -11.06 -0.52 -30.47
CA ASP A 138 -10.20 0.60 -30.88
C ASP A 138 -9.08 0.81 -29.82
N GLU A 139 -9.40 0.71 -28.51
CA GLU A 139 -8.43 0.75 -27.42
C GLU A 139 -7.40 -0.39 -27.51
N PHE A 140 -7.82 -1.60 -27.85
CA PHE A 140 -6.90 -2.74 -27.99
C PHE A 140 -5.91 -2.53 -29.15
N TYR A 141 -6.37 -2.04 -30.29
CA TYR A 141 -5.52 -1.73 -31.43
C TYR A 141 -4.58 -0.55 -31.19
N ASP A 142 -4.99 0.41 -30.36
CA ASP A 142 -4.15 1.55 -30.00
C ASP A 142 -3.05 1.17 -29.00
N LYS A 143 -3.38 0.35 -28.00
CA LYS A 143 -2.47 0.03 -26.89
C LYS A 143 -1.62 -1.22 -27.06
N PHE A 144 -2.05 -2.16 -27.91
CA PHE A 144 -1.42 -3.47 -28.06
C PHE A 144 -1.08 -3.77 -29.53
N ASN A 145 0.03 -4.47 -29.72
CA ASN A 145 0.32 -5.07 -31.02
C ASN A 145 -0.47 -6.38 -31.15
N VAL A 146 -1.61 -6.31 -31.86
CA VAL A 146 -2.46 -7.48 -32.08
C VAL A 146 -1.84 -8.34 -33.16
N GLU A 147 -1.45 -9.57 -32.80
CA GLU A 147 -0.88 -10.53 -33.77
C GLU A 147 -1.89 -10.94 -34.85
N ALA A 148 -1.39 -11.13 -36.06
CA ALA A 148 -2.20 -11.56 -37.20
C ALA A 148 -2.86 -12.95 -37.03
N SER A 149 -2.33 -13.76 -36.11
CA SER A 149 -2.89 -15.07 -35.75
C SER A 149 -4.14 -14.98 -34.88
N CYS A 150 -4.37 -13.84 -34.22
CA CYS A 150 -5.57 -13.60 -33.39
C CYS A 150 -6.78 -13.39 -34.30
N SER A 151 -7.77 -14.27 -34.21
CA SER A 151 -8.99 -14.10 -35.00
C SER A 151 -9.81 -12.89 -34.50
N SER A 152 -10.49 -12.23 -35.41
CA SER A 152 -11.40 -11.11 -35.08
C SER A 152 -12.51 -11.52 -34.10
N GLU A 153 -12.96 -12.76 -34.16
CA GLU A 153 -13.98 -13.30 -33.27
C GLU A 153 -13.44 -13.45 -31.82
N GLU A 154 -12.22 -13.93 -31.65
CA GLU A 154 -11.58 -14.02 -30.34
C GLU A 154 -11.31 -12.64 -29.73
N LEU A 155 -10.88 -11.68 -30.55
CA LEU A 155 -10.66 -10.32 -30.13
C LEU A 155 -11.97 -9.65 -29.67
N VAL A 156 -13.07 -9.86 -30.39
CA VAL A 156 -14.41 -9.41 -30.01
C VAL A 156 -14.87 -10.02 -28.69
N ARG A 157 -14.62 -11.32 -28.50
CA ARG A 157 -14.94 -12.02 -27.23
C ARG A 157 -14.14 -11.47 -26.07
N ALA A 158 -12.86 -11.20 -26.27
CA ALA A 158 -11.98 -10.60 -25.27
C ALA A 158 -12.43 -9.17 -24.91
N ALA A 159 -12.71 -8.35 -25.92
CA ALA A 159 -13.19 -6.97 -25.72
C ALA A 159 -14.52 -6.93 -24.96
N ARG A 160 -15.48 -7.80 -25.33
CA ARG A 160 -16.76 -7.92 -24.61
C ARG A 160 -16.56 -8.30 -23.14
N THR A 161 -15.65 -9.24 -22.86
CA THR A 161 -15.34 -9.63 -21.49
C THR A 161 -14.64 -8.51 -20.71
N SER A 162 -13.74 -7.78 -21.36
CA SER A 162 -13.06 -6.63 -20.76
C SER A 162 -14.05 -5.53 -20.35
N VAL A 163 -15.00 -5.18 -21.23
CA VAL A 163 -16.06 -4.20 -20.88
C VAL A 163 -16.91 -4.67 -19.72
N ALA A 164 -17.26 -5.96 -19.69
CA ALA A 164 -18.04 -6.53 -18.60
C ALA A 164 -17.28 -6.52 -17.26
N LEU A 165 -15.98 -6.78 -17.28
CA LEU A 165 -15.12 -6.66 -16.11
C LEU A 165 -15.01 -5.20 -15.64
N ASP A 166 -14.89 -4.24 -16.54
CA ASP A 166 -14.90 -2.81 -16.20
C ASP A 166 -16.22 -2.42 -15.51
N LYS A 167 -17.38 -2.92 -15.98
CA LYS A 167 -18.68 -2.71 -15.33
C LYS A 167 -18.71 -3.33 -13.91
N LEU A 168 -18.27 -4.58 -13.78
CA LEU A 168 -18.21 -5.28 -12.50
C LEU A 168 -17.34 -4.53 -11.50
N VAL A 169 -16.15 -4.08 -11.92
CA VAL A 169 -15.24 -3.28 -11.11
C VAL A 169 -15.88 -1.95 -10.70
N ASN A 170 -16.58 -1.28 -11.59
CA ASN A 170 -17.22 0.00 -11.29
C ASN A 170 -18.36 -0.13 -10.27
N VAL A 171 -19.10 -1.23 -10.28
CA VAL A 171 -20.22 -1.50 -9.36
C VAL A 171 -19.69 -1.86 -7.96
N HIS A 172 -18.77 -2.79 -7.87
CA HIS A 172 -18.23 -3.28 -6.60
C HIS A 172 -17.05 -2.46 -6.06
N GLN A 173 -16.48 -1.58 -6.89
CA GLN A 173 -15.35 -0.71 -6.57
C GLN A 173 -14.15 -1.42 -5.90
N PRO A 174 -13.77 -2.63 -6.33
CA PRO A 174 -12.54 -3.24 -5.85
C PRO A 174 -11.34 -2.45 -6.39
N VAL A 175 -10.35 -2.23 -5.53
CA VAL A 175 -9.08 -1.60 -5.93
C VAL A 175 -8.21 -2.58 -6.72
N SER A 176 -8.40 -3.88 -6.47
CA SER A 176 -7.74 -4.98 -7.19
C SER A 176 -8.67 -6.18 -7.22
N TYR A 177 -8.46 -7.04 -8.21
CA TYR A 177 -9.17 -8.33 -8.27
C TYR A 177 -8.20 -9.45 -8.67
N THR A 178 -8.48 -10.64 -8.18
CA THR A 178 -7.82 -11.86 -8.63
C THR A 178 -8.77 -12.64 -9.50
N HIS A 179 -8.26 -13.10 -10.65
CA HIS A 179 -8.96 -14.01 -11.53
C HIS A 179 -8.45 -15.43 -11.23
N LEU A 180 -9.26 -16.21 -10.57
CA LEU A 180 -9.01 -17.65 -10.45
C LEU A 180 -9.56 -18.31 -11.71
N ARG A 181 -8.68 -18.92 -12.51
CA ARG A 181 -9.10 -19.65 -13.71
C ARG A 181 -10.12 -20.73 -13.35
N ALA A 182 -11.30 -20.61 -13.92
CA ALA A 182 -12.26 -21.71 -13.97
C ALA A 182 -11.81 -22.75 -14.99
#